data_94a3330f7e4f56d50009b1c92700ece7
#
_entry.id   94a3330f7e4f56d50009b1c92700ece7
#
_cell.length_a   1.000
_cell.length_b   1.000
_cell.length_c   1.000
_cell.angle_alpha   90.00
_cell.angle_beta   90.00
_cell.angle_gamma   90.00
#
_symmetry.space_group_name_H-M   'P 1'
#
loop_
_entity.id
_entity.type
_entity.pdbx_description
1 polymer ?
#
loop_
_entity_poly.entity_id
_entity_poly.type
_entity_poly.pdbx_seq_one_letter_code
_entity_poly.pdbx_strand_id
1 'polypeptide(L)'
;MLTTMPFDTDDDHLKEECALFGIFNHPDAAALTVLGLHALQHRGQEASGIVTCNGQHFHAHRALGHVGDTFADPALMRTLKGSSAIGHNRYSTTGDTVLRNVQPLYFEFDFGGFALGHNGNLTNALQLRRQLIKRGSLFQSTTDTETVFHLMAMARGGSILDRIVEALRQVEGAYSFVCLAEGMMIGVRDPNGVRPLVLGKLGDSFVLASETCALDIIGAAYMRDIEAGELVVIDSSGVHSIRPFGTAEKRFCIFEYIYFARPDSRIENRSVYQARERIGAELAREAGVAADIVVPVPDSGVPAAIGYAAESGVPFGLGIIRNHYVGRTFIEPTDHIRNLGVKLKHNANASILAGKRVILVDDSIVRGTTSTKIVEMVRQAGATEVHMRISSPPTRHSCFYGIDTPEQEKLLAHRYSVEEMAKFIGADSLAFISIDGLYRAMGETARDPAHPQFCDACFTGDYPISLTDRDQRATQPELTLMFESRA
;
A
#
# COMPACT_ATOMS: atom_id res chain seq x y z
N MET A 1 18.82 -24.58 8.96
CA MET A 1 18.23 -24.53 7.59
C MET A 1 16.90 -23.78 7.72
N LEU A 2 16.90 -22.48 7.45
CA LEU A 2 15.69 -21.68 7.36
C LEU A 2 15.14 -21.88 5.95
N THR A 3 14.12 -22.72 5.83
CA THR A 3 13.37 -22.89 4.60
C THR A 3 12.62 -21.58 4.32
N THR A 4 12.98 -20.94 3.24
CA THR A 4 12.18 -19.87 2.62
C THR A 4 10.80 -20.44 2.32
N MET A 5 9.78 -19.97 3.04
CA MET A 5 8.40 -20.35 2.79
C MET A 5 7.95 -19.77 1.45
N PRO A 6 7.33 -20.55 0.56
CA PRO A 6 6.63 -19.98 -0.57
C PRO A 6 5.44 -19.19 -0.01
N PHE A 7 5.38 -17.90 -0.33
CA PHE A 7 4.22 -17.06 -0.01
C PHE A 7 2.97 -17.64 -0.65
N ASP A 8 1.83 -17.44 0.02
CA ASP A 8 0.51 -17.88 -0.44
C ASP A 8 0.21 -17.20 -1.80
N THR A 9 0.53 -17.88 -2.90
CA THR A 9 0.31 -17.41 -4.27
C THR A 9 -1.16 -17.42 -4.67
N ASP A 10 -2.04 -17.93 -3.80
CA ASP A 10 -3.48 -18.06 -4.02
C ASP A 10 -4.30 -16.92 -3.39
N ASP A 11 -3.67 -15.93 -2.75
CA ASP A 11 -4.36 -14.76 -2.21
C ASP A 11 -4.78 -13.83 -3.37
N ASP A 12 -6.09 -13.67 -3.58
CA ASP A 12 -6.71 -12.96 -4.70
C ASP A 12 -6.86 -11.45 -4.46
N HIS A 13 -6.39 -10.97 -3.32
CA HIS A 13 -6.36 -9.54 -3.02
C HIS A 13 -5.11 -8.89 -3.60
N LEU A 14 -5.26 -7.64 -4.03
CA LEU A 14 -4.11 -6.79 -4.35
C LEU A 14 -3.24 -6.71 -3.11
N LYS A 15 -1.95 -7.02 -3.29
CA LYS A 15 -1.02 -7.04 -2.19
C LYS A 15 -0.49 -5.64 -1.93
N GLU A 16 -0.39 -5.33 -0.65
CA GLU A 16 -0.23 -3.99 -0.12
C GLU A 16 1.18 -3.45 -0.34
N GLU A 17 1.27 -2.16 -0.16
CA GLU A 17 2.45 -1.34 -0.32
C GLU A 17 3.25 -1.24 0.98
N CYS A 18 4.41 -0.61 0.86
CA CYS A 18 5.26 -0.29 1.99
C CYS A 18 4.62 0.74 2.95
N ALA A 19 5.06 0.73 4.20
CA ALA A 19 4.71 1.74 5.20
C ALA A 19 5.93 2.52 5.65
N LEU A 20 5.70 3.80 5.95
CA LEU A 20 6.69 4.72 6.47
C LEU A 20 6.26 5.27 7.83
N PHE A 21 7.23 5.38 8.72
CA PHE A 21 7.12 6.10 9.97
C PHE A 21 8.43 6.82 10.27
N GLY A 22 8.35 8.04 10.78
CA GLY A 22 9.53 8.78 11.26
C GLY A 22 9.16 9.68 12.43
N ILE A 23 10.05 9.83 13.39
CA ILE A 23 9.92 10.74 14.52
C ILE A 23 11.22 11.48 14.75
N PHE A 24 11.13 12.78 14.96
CA PHE A 24 12.27 13.67 15.17
C PHE A 24 12.25 14.26 16.58
N ASN A 25 13.40 14.17 17.26
CA ASN A 25 13.67 14.75 18.57
C ASN A 25 12.75 14.22 19.69
N HIS A 26 12.73 12.89 19.88
CA HIS A 26 12.02 12.23 20.99
C HIS A 26 12.94 11.23 21.71
N PRO A 27 12.97 11.20 23.05
CA PRO A 27 13.84 10.27 23.79
C PRO A 27 13.55 8.79 23.50
N ASP A 28 12.28 8.44 23.25
CA ASP A 28 11.83 7.08 22.95
C ASP A 28 11.62 6.85 21.45
N ALA A 29 12.39 7.52 20.58
CA ALA A 29 12.19 7.50 19.13
C ALA A 29 12.10 6.07 18.56
N ALA A 30 13.00 5.16 18.96
CA ALA A 30 12.98 3.77 18.49
C ALA A 30 11.70 3.04 18.88
N ALA A 31 11.26 3.13 20.14
CA ALA A 31 10.06 2.45 20.64
C ALA A 31 8.78 2.98 19.97
N LEU A 32 8.66 4.29 19.81
CA LEU A 32 7.54 4.91 19.13
C LEU A 32 7.51 4.54 17.63
N THR A 33 8.69 4.38 17.02
CA THR A 33 8.77 3.89 15.62
C THR A 33 8.28 2.45 15.50
N VAL A 34 8.61 1.57 16.46
CA VAL A 34 8.05 0.20 16.51
C VAL A 34 6.52 0.23 16.59
N LEU A 35 5.95 1.07 17.48
CA LEU A 35 4.49 1.19 17.63
C LEU A 35 3.83 1.74 16.36
N GLY A 36 4.42 2.77 15.75
CA GLY A 36 3.93 3.34 14.49
C GLY A 36 3.95 2.32 13.34
N LEU A 37 5.05 1.57 13.19
CA LEU A 37 5.16 0.50 12.20
C LEU A 37 4.19 -0.64 12.48
N HIS A 38 3.95 -0.98 13.76
CA HIS A 38 2.96 -2.01 14.13
C HIS A 38 1.53 -1.58 13.74
N ALA A 39 1.17 -0.32 13.93
CA ALA A 39 -0.11 0.23 13.45
C ALA A 39 -0.24 0.17 11.93
N LEU A 40 0.88 0.25 11.21
CA LEU A 40 0.98 0.19 9.75
C LEU A 40 1.31 -1.21 9.21
N GLN A 41 1.22 -2.27 10.04
CA GLN A 41 1.60 -3.64 9.63
C GLN A 41 0.76 -4.16 8.46
N HIS A 42 -0.46 -3.66 8.27
CA HIS A 42 -1.32 -3.99 7.14
C HIS A 42 -0.70 -3.61 5.79
N ARG A 43 0.17 -2.59 5.73
CA ARG A 43 0.85 -2.12 4.51
C ARG A 43 2.08 -2.94 4.12
N GLY A 44 2.70 -3.68 5.03
CA GLY A 44 3.87 -4.48 4.71
C GLY A 44 4.10 -5.56 5.75
N GLN A 45 4.26 -6.80 5.31
CA GLN A 45 4.27 -7.97 6.20
C GLN A 45 5.49 -8.88 5.98
N GLU A 46 6.36 -8.56 5.00
CA GLU A 46 7.49 -9.42 4.63
C GLU A 46 8.76 -9.10 5.39
N ALA A 47 8.97 -7.83 5.68
CA ALA A 47 10.16 -7.36 6.36
C ALA A 47 9.93 -6.01 7.03
N SER A 48 10.72 -5.70 8.03
CA SER A 48 10.70 -4.42 8.72
C SER A 48 12.10 -3.95 9.08
N GLY A 49 12.28 -2.63 9.16
CA GLY A 49 13.55 -2.04 9.56
C GLY A 49 13.36 -0.68 10.21
N ILE A 50 14.33 -0.36 11.08
CA ILE A 50 14.41 0.92 11.78
C ILE A 50 15.86 1.42 11.70
N VAL A 51 15.99 2.71 11.42
CA VAL A 51 17.25 3.44 11.53
C VAL A 51 17.04 4.58 12.53
N THR A 52 17.92 4.69 13.53
CA THR A 52 17.92 5.77 14.51
C THR A 52 19.18 6.63 14.40
N CYS A 53 19.10 7.88 14.84
CA CYS A 53 20.24 8.79 14.91
C CYS A 53 20.26 9.54 16.24
N ASN A 54 21.44 9.65 16.84
CA ASN A 54 21.67 10.43 18.08
C ASN A 54 22.26 11.82 17.80
N GLY A 55 22.22 12.27 16.54
CA GLY A 55 22.82 13.51 16.08
C GLY A 55 24.18 13.35 15.39
N GLN A 56 24.88 12.23 15.60
CA GLN A 56 26.18 11.93 14.98
C GLN A 56 26.27 10.49 14.46
N HIS A 57 25.70 9.54 15.20
CA HIS A 57 25.83 8.10 14.88
C HIS A 57 24.48 7.53 14.55
N PHE A 58 24.47 6.72 13.50
CA PHE A 58 23.31 5.96 13.06
C PHE A 58 23.37 4.53 13.57
N HIS A 59 22.23 4.02 14.01
CA HIS A 59 22.05 2.63 14.37
C HIS A 59 20.91 2.06 13.54
N ALA A 60 21.11 0.89 12.94
CA ALA A 60 20.13 0.27 12.06
C ALA A 60 19.88 -1.19 12.45
N HIS A 61 18.62 -1.58 12.40
CA HIS A 61 18.25 -2.99 12.41
C HIS A 61 17.21 -3.26 11.33
N ARG A 62 17.42 -4.33 10.57
CA ARG A 62 16.55 -4.76 9.47
C ARG A 62 16.42 -6.27 9.52
N ALA A 63 15.20 -6.79 9.38
CA ALA A 63 14.94 -8.21 9.39
C ALA A 63 13.74 -8.56 8.50
N LEU A 64 13.68 -9.83 8.11
CA LEU A 64 12.50 -10.42 7.49
C LEU A 64 11.49 -10.78 8.59
N GLY A 65 10.21 -10.57 8.32
CA GLY A 65 9.11 -10.87 9.24
C GLY A 65 8.36 -9.63 9.73
N HIS A 66 7.40 -9.87 10.62
CA HIS A 66 6.55 -8.83 11.18
C HIS A 66 7.29 -7.97 12.21
N VAL A 67 6.81 -6.75 12.39
CA VAL A 67 7.38 -5.78 13.36
C VAL A 67 7.41 -6.36 14.77
N GLY A 68 6.30 -7.01 15.20
CA GLY A 68 6.21 -7.57 16.54
C GLY A 68 7.23 -8.67 16.82
N ASP A 69 7.56 -9.49 15.82
CA ASP A 69 8.55 -10.56 15.95
C ASP A 69 9.98 -10.00 15.87
N THR A 70 10.20 -9.05 14.95
CA THR A 70 11.52 -8.46 14.69
C THR A 70 12.04 -7.64 15.88
N PHE A 71 11.15 -6.85 16.51
CA PHE A 71 11.53 -5.90 17.56
C PHE A 71 11.06 -6.31 18.96
N ALA A 72 10.77 -7.60 19.18
CA ALA A 72 10.38 -8.14 20.49
C ALA A 72 11.51 -8.19 21.51
N ASP A 73 12.77 -8.25 21.06
CA ASP A 73 13.93 -8.39 21.96
C ASP A 73 14.32 -7.03 22.57
N PRO A 74 14.21 -6.88 23.94
CA PRO A 74 14.65 -5.68 24.63
C PRO A 74 16.16 -5.40 24.49
N ALA A 75 16.99 -6.42 24.23
CA ALA A 75 18.41 -6.24 24.02
C ALA A 75 18.67 -5.53 22.68
N LEU A 76 17.95 -5.93 21.64
CA LEU A 76 17.98 -5.26 20.34
C LEU A 76 17.54 -3.80 20.47
N MET A 77 16.41 -3.54 21.13
CA MET A 77 15.91 -2.17 21.31
C MET A 77 16.91 -1.25 21.99
N ARG A 78 17.73 -1.75 22.92
CA ARG A 78 18.82 -0.98 23.55
C ARG A 78 19.96 -0.62 22.60
N THR A 79 20.09 -1.28 21.45
CA THR A 79 21.10 -0.95 20.43
C THR A 79 20.67 0.19 19.53
N LEU A 80 19.35 0.40 19.36
CA LEU A 80 18.76 1.46 18.54
C LEU A 80 18.72 2.79 19.30
N LYS A 81 19.91 3.33 19.57
CA LYS A 81 20.10 4.57 20.34
C LYS A 81 19.86 5.78 19.45
N GLY A 82 19.19 6.79 19.99
CA GLY A 82 18.99 8.07 19.30
C GLY A 82 17.67 8.73 19.67
N SER A 83 17.60 10.04 19.41
CA SER A 83 16.38 10.84 19.60
C SER A 83 15.58 11.04 18.31
N SER A 84 16.07 10.56 17.19
CA SER A 84 15.34 10.58 15.93
C SER A 84 15.40 9.20 15.28
N ALA A 85 14.32 8.79 14.64
CA ALA A 85 14.21 7.47 14.03
C ALA A 85 13.33 7.52 12.78
N ILE A 86 13.65 6.67 11.80
CA ILE A 86 12.75 6.33 10.70
C ILE A 86 12.58 4.81 10.61
N GLY A 87 11.42 4.38 10.22
CA GLY A 87 11.08 2.97 10.06
C GLY A 87 10.31 2.68 8.79
N HIS A 88 10.36 1.42 8.37
CA HIS A 88 9.76 0.96 7.15
C HIS A 88 9.24 -0.48 7.31
N ASN A 89 8.00 -0.72 6.88
CA ASN A 89 7.49 -2.06 6.62
C ASN A 89 7.51 -2.31 5.13
N ARG A 90 8.07 -3.45 4.74
CA ARG A 90 8.24 -3.81 3.34
C ARG A 90 7.18 -4.81 2.89
N TYR A 91 6.64 -4.55 1.71
CA TYR A 91 6.09 -5.53 0.80
C TYR A 91 6.87 -5.45 -0.54
N SER A 92 7.19 -6.58 -1.16
CA SER A 92 8.04 -6.60 -2.37
C SER A 92 7.22 -6.29 -3.61
N THR A 93 7.28 -5.05 -4.08
CA THR A 93 6.77 -4.64 -5.40
C THR A 93 7.87 -4.68 -6.46
N THR A 94 9.11 -4.39 -6.06
CA THR A 94 10.30 -4.43 -6.91
C THR A 94 11.49 -5.03 -6.13
N GLY A 95 12.13 -6.05 -6.72
CA GLY A 95 13.26 -6.77 -6.13
C GLY A 95 12.84 -7.89 -5.17
N ASP A 96 13.75 -8.84 -4.92
CA ASP A 96 13.49 -10.03 -4.11
C ASP A 96 13.27 -9.68 -2.63
N THR A 97 12.51 -10.55 -1.90
CA THR A 97 12.39 -10.49 -0.44
C THR A 97 13.65 -11.05 0.22
N VAL A 98 14.70 -10.25 0.20
CA VAL A 98 16.01 -10.55 0.80
C VAL A 98 16.45 -9.42 1.70
N LEU A 99 17.27 -9.73 2.71
CA LEU A 99 17.68 -8.76 3.74
C LEU A 99 18.33 -7.48 3.15
N ARG A 100 19.08 -7.58 2.06
CA ARG A 100 19.72 -6.42 1.41
C ARG A 100 18.72 -5.41 0.83
N ASN A 101 17.48 -5.82 0.59
CA ASN A 101 16.39 -5.01 0.06
C ASN A 101 15.51 -4.40 1.15
N VAL A 102 15.71 -4.79 2.42
CA VAL A 102 14.93 -4.27 3.55
C VAL A 102 15.32 -2.83 3.84
N GLN A 103 14.32 -1.97 3.93
CA GLN A 103 14.49 -0.54 4.20
C GLN A 103 14.22 -0.22 5.69
N PRO A 104 14.65 0.96 6.19
CA PRO A 104 15.34 2.04 5.47
C PRO A 104 16.73 1.62 5.00
N LEU A 105 17.11 2.04 3.78
CA LEU A 105 18.49 1.93 3.32
C LEU A 105 19.31 3.03 4.01
N TYR A 106 20.59 2.73 4.30
CA TYR A 106 21.54 3.67 4.91
C TYR A 106 22.85 3.67 4.14
N PHE A 107 23.34 4.86 3.86
CA PHE A 107 24.65 5.09 3.25
C PHE A 107 25.34 6.26 3.93
N GLU A 108 26.66 6.24 3.88
CA GLU A 108 27.53 7.31 4.39
C GLU A 108 28.10 8.08 3.21
N PHE A 109 27.98 9.41 3.29
CA PHE A 109 28.46 10.35 2.29
C PHE A 109 29.54 11.26 2.89
N ASP A 110 30.14 12.11 2.05
CA ASP A 110 31.06 13.17 2.46
C ASP A 110 30.41 14.21 3.42
N PHE A 111 29.10 14.30 3.40
CA PHE A 111 28.29 15.18 4.25
C PHE A 111 27.66 14.46 5.46
N GLY A 112 28.03 13.22 5.75
CA GLY A 112 27.51 12.43 6.86
C GLY A 112 26.59 11.30 6.44
N GLY A 113 25.98 10.66 7.44
CA GLY A 113 25.05 9.55 7.25
C GLY A 113 23.69 9.99 6.71
N PHE A 114 23.10 9.16 5.85
CA PHE A 114 21.78 9.38 5.30
C PHE A 114 21.01 8.07 5.20
N ALA A 115 19.81 8.04 5.79
CA ALA A 115 18.89 6.91 5.70
C ALA A 115 17.61 7.32 4.98
N LEU A 116 17.02 6.39 4.22
CA LEU A 116 15.82 6.63 3.41
C LEU A 116 14.91 5.41 3.41
N GLY A 117 13.63 5.63 3.71
CA GLY A 117 12.53 4.71 3.48
C GLY A 117 11.63 5.20 2.35
N HIS A 118 11.12 4.27 1.54
CA HIS A 118 10.33 4.53 0.34
C HIS A 118 9.02 3.76 0.36
N ASN A 119 7.92 4.46 0.16
CA ASN A 119 6.61 3.90 -0.19
C ASN A 119 6.26 4.33 -1.61
N GLY A 120 6.17 3.41 -2.53
CA GLY A 120 5.90 3.64 -3.94
C GLY A 120 6.76 2.80 -4.88
N ASN A 121 6.89 3.26 -6.13
CA ASN A 121 7.72 2.63 -7.15
C ASN A 121 8.20 3.65 -8.19
N LEU A 122 9.48 3.59 -8.54
CA LEU A 122 10.12 4.46 -9.53
C LEU A 122 10.02 3.81 -10.91
N THR A 123 9.36 4.49 -11.84
CA THR A 123 9.06 3.97 -13.18
C THR A 123 10.21 4.09 -14.18
N ASN A 124 11.30 4.80 -13.84
CA ASN A 124 12.52 4.91 -14.62
C ASN A 124 13.78 4.36 -13.89
N ALA A 125 13.59 3.60 -12.81
CA ALA A 125 14.69 3.11 -11.98
C ALA A 125 15.68 2.23 -12.73
N LEU A 126 15.22 1.36 -13.64
CA LEU A 126 16.09 0.48 -14.42
C LEU A 126 16.93 1.28 -15.43
N GLN A 127 16.33 2.27 -16.07
CA GLN A 127 17.05 3.18 -16.96
C GLN A 127 18.15 3.94 -16.21
N LEU A 128 17.81 4.56 -15.09
CA LEU A 128 18.76 5.28 -14.25
C LEU A 128 19.85 4.37 -13.72
N ARG A 129 19.52 3.17 -13.24
CA ARG A 129 20.46 2.17 -12.76
C ARG A 129 21.50 1.81 -13.84
N ARG A 130 21.07 1.56 -15.09
CA ARG A 130 21.98 1.29 -16.22
C ARG A 130 22.95 2.45 -16.47
N GLN A 131 22.45 3.68 -16.42
CA GLN A 131 23.28 4.89 -16.60
C GLN A 131 24.31 5.04 -15.47
N LEU A 132 23.87 4.82 -14.22
CA LEU A 132 24.72 4.92 -13.03
C LEU A 132 25.82 3.84 -13.02
N ILE A 133 25.48 2.59 -13.34
CA ILE A 133 26.48 1.51 -13.48
C ILE A 133 27.53 1.86 -14.54
N LYS A 134 27.14 2.39 -15.70
CA LYS A 134 28.08 2.86 -16.72
C LYS A 134 29.01 3.97 -16.24
N ARG A 135 28.59 4.73 -15.22
CA ARG A 135 29.41 5.78 -14.57
C ARG A 135 30.21 5.27 -13.37
N GLY A 136 30.17 3.95 -13.09
CA GLY A 136 30.95 3.30 -12.03
C GLY A 136 30.21 3.10 -10.70
N SER A 137 28.90 3.35 -10.62
CA SER A 137 28.13 3.05 -9.41
C SER A 137 28.05 1.55 -9.13
N LEU A 138 28.20 1.17 -7.88
CA LEU A 138 28.14 -0.22 -7.40
C LEU A 138 26.87 -0.40 -6.55
N PHE A 139 25.89 -1.09 -7.10
CA PHE A 139 24.63 -1.37 -6.41
C PHE A 139 24.76 -2.60 -5.49
N GLN A 140 24.19 -2.50 -4.30
CA GLN A 140 24.18 -3.57 -3.30
C GLN A 140 22.82 -4.27 -3.21
N SER A 141 21.74 -3.56 -3.57
CA SER A 141 20.38 -4.08 -3.55
C SER A 141 19.77 -4.15 -4.95
N THR A 142 18.60 -4.75 -5.06
CA THR A 142 17.81 -4.75 -6.31
C THR A 142 16.63 -3.77 -6.24
N THR A 143 16.54 -2.96 -5.17
CA THR A 143 15.46 -1.97 -5.03
C THR A 143 15.68 -0.78 -5.97
N ASP A 144 14.59 -0.18 -6.40
CA ASP A 144 14.56 1.09 -7.12
C ASP A 144 15.09 2.25 -6.26
N THR A 145 14.84 2.20 -4.97
CA THR A 145 15.22 3.21 -3.96
C THR A 145 16.72 3.49 -3.91
N GLU A 146 17.59 2.48 -4.10
CA GLU A 146 19.05 2.66 -4.09
C GLU A 146 19.53 3.61 -5.18
N THR A 147 18.77 3.74 -6.27
CA THR A 147 19.07 4.69 -7.36
C THR A 147 19.16 6.13 -6.85
N VAL A 148 18.31 6.51 -5.88
CA VAL A 148 18.30 7.86 -5.30
C VAL A 148 19.62 8.18 -4.61
N PHE A 149 20.20 7.23 -3.86
CA PHE A 149 21.49 7.43 -3.18
C PHE A 149 22.63 7.69 -4.18
N HIS A 150 22.66 6.93 -5.27
CA HIS A 150 23.69 7.12 -6.32
C HIS A 150 23.52 8.46 -7.05
N LEU A 151 22.28 8.90 -7.29
CA LEU A 151 22.01 10.23 -7.85
C LEU A 151 22.45 11.33 -6.89
N MET A 152 22.18 11.20 -5.58
CA MET A 152 22.65 12.15 -4.56
C MET A 152 24.19 12.21 -4.47
N ALA A 153 24.86 11.06 -4.59
CA ALA A 153 26.33 11.00 -4.59
C ALA A 153 26.94 11.72 -5.81
N MET A 154 26.25 11.77 -6.94
CA MET A 154 26.70 12.46 -8.16
C MET A 154 26.21 13.89 -8.25
N ALA A 155 25.31 14.33 -7.38
CA ALA A 155 24.77 15.68 -7.37
C ALA A 155 25.86 16.70 -7.00
N ARG A 156 25.77 17.90 -7.57
CA ARG A 156 26.73 18.98 -7.40
C ARG A 156 26.32 19.99 -6.33
N GLY A 157 25.12 19.86 -5.77
CA GLY A 157 24.60 20.73 -4.74
C GLY A 157 25.49 20.79 -3.49
N GLY A 158 25.60 21.97 -2.87
CA GLY A 158 26.46 22.20 -1.71
C GLY A 158 25.86 21.68 -0.41
N SER A 159 24.54 21.57 -0.31
CA SER A 159 23.82 21.05 0.84
C SER A 159 23.16 19.71 0.55
N ILE A 160 22.83 18.96 1.63
CA ILE A 160 22.08 17.70 1.52
C ILE A 160 20.71 17.93 0.84
N LEU A 161 20.07 19.08 1.10
CA LEU A 161 18.79 19.45 0.48
C LEU A 161 18.92 19.71 -1.03
N ASP A 162 19.99 20.38 -1.43
CA ASP A 162 20.24 20.59 -2.87
C ASP A 162 20.48 19.26 -3.58
N ARG A 163 21.24 18.35 -2.96
CA ARG A 163 21.56 17.04 -3.54
C ARG A 163 20.32 16.13 -3.66
N ILE A 164 19.46 16.09 -2.65
CA ILE A 164 18.22 15.31 -2.75
C ILE A 164 17.27 15.90 -3.78
N VAL A 165 17.13 17.21 -3.88
CA VAL A 165 16.31 17.86 -4.89
C VAL A 165 16.87 17.61 -6.30
N GLU A 166 18.18 17.71 -6.50
CA GLU A 166 18.82 17.41 -7.80
C GLU A 166 18.65 15.94 -8.19
N ALA A 167 18.75 15.02 -7.23
CA ALA A 167 18.50 13.60 -7.45
C ALA A 167 17.03 13.34 -7.84
N LEU A 168 16.08 13.87 -7.08
CA LEU A 168 14.65 13.61 -7.28
C LEU A 168 14.08 14.28 -8.55
N ARG A 169 14.73 15.30 -9.09
CA ARG A 169 14.37 15.85 -10.41
C ARG A 169 14.65 14.92 -11.57
N GLN A 170 15.46 13.86 -11.37
CA GLN A 170 15.78 12.87 -12.38
C GLN A 170 14.89 11.61 -12.26
N VAL A 171 14.13 11.51 -11.18
CA VAL A 171 13.32 10.35 -10.85
C VAL A 171 11.91 10.54 -11.41
N GLU A 172 11.39 9.50 -12.05
CA GLU A 172 10.00 9.34 -12.44
C GLU A 172 9.36 8.24 -11.61
N GLY A 173 8.11 8.42 -11.20
CA GLY A 173 7.38 7.42 -10.43
C GLY A 173 6.55 8.01 -9.30
N ALA A 174 5.85 7.13 -8.61
CA ALA A 174 5.10 7.47 -7.41
C ALA A 174 5.95 7.19 -6.18
N TYR A 175 6.09 8.18 -5.31
CA TYR A 175 6.87 8.02 -4.09
C TYR A 175 6.40 8.90 -2.94
N SER A 176 6.42 8.32 -1.74
CA SER A 176 6.61 9.04 -0.50
C SER A 176 7.94 8.60 0.10
N PHE A 177 8.80 9.55 0.47
CA PHE A 177 10.06 9.28 1.14
C PHE A 177 10.04 9.85 2.55
N VAL A 178 10.60 9.09 3.49
CA VAL A 178 11.00 9.60 4.80
C VAL A 178 12.49 9.33 4.96
N CYS A 179 13.24 10.42 5.16
CA CYS A 179 14.69 10.39 5.26
C CYS A 179 15.15 10.88 6.62
N LEU A 180 16.30 10.37 7.07
CA LEU A 180 16.95 10.78 8.29
C LEU A 180 18.41 11.11 7.97
N ALA A 181 18.81 12.34 8.30
CA ALA A 181 20.17 12.84 8.22
C ALA A 181 20.61 13.36 9.59
N GLU A 182 21.87 13.76 9.71
CA GLU A 182 22.36 14.39 10.93
C GLU A 182 21.60 15.68 11.21
N GLY A 183 20.90 15.73 12.35
CA GLY A 183 20.17 16.91 12.79
C GLY A 183 18.89 17.24 12.04
N MET A 184 18.43 16.41 11.10
CA MET A 184 17.17 16.64 10.38
C MET A 184 16.47 15.37 9.94
N MET A 185 15.14 15.46 9.83
CA MET A 185 14.28 14.48 9.16
C MET A 185 13.62 15.16 7.97
N ILE A 186 13.50 14.45 6.84
CA ILE A 186 12.95 14.99 5.60
C ILE A 186 11.79 14.09 5.16
N GLY A 187 10.65 14.70 4.81
CA GLY A 187 9.53 14.03 4.16
C GLY A 187 9.34 14.57 2.74
N VAL A 188 9.12 13.70 1.76
CA VAL A 188 8.91 14.12 0.37
C VAL A 188 7.76 13.34 -0.24
N ARG A 189 6.88 14.01 -0.97
CA ARG A 189 5.89 13.37 -1.85
C ARG A 189 6.16 13.69 -3.32
N ASP A 190 5.90 12.73 -4.19
CA ASP A 190 6.02 12.92 -5.64
C ASP A 190 5.15 14.09 -6.15
N PRO A 191 5.45 14.64 -7.34
CA PRO A 191 4.72 15.80 -7.88
C PRO A 191 3.21 15.59 -8.05
N ASN A 192 2.75 14.35 -8.25
CA ASN A 192 1.33 14.02 -8.35
C ASN A 192 0.72 13.63 -6.99
N GLY A 193 1.54 13.39 -5.95
CA GLY A 193 1.09 13.00 -4.62
C GLY A 193 0.34 11.67 -4.61
N VAL A 194 0.84 10.68 -5.36
CA VAL A 194 0.14 9.40 -5.54
C VAL A 194 0.05 8.62 -4.24
N ARG A 195 1.15 8.62 -3.42
CA ARG A 195 1.19 7.90 -2.15
C ARG A 195 0.95 8.82 -0.95
N PRO A 196 0.33 8.31 0.14
CA PRO A 196 0.05 9.11 1.32
C PRO A 196 1.31 9.41 2.14
N LEU A 197 1.34 10.59 2.76
CA LEU A 197 2.27 10.96 3.81
C LEU A 197 1.64 12.06 4.66
N VAL A 198 1.59 11.86 5.98
CA VAL A 198 1.00 12.80 6.93
C VAL A 198 2.04 13.33 7.90
N LEU A 199 1.84 14.56 8.37
CA LEU A 199 2.61 15.22 9.42
C LEU A 199 1.80 15.25 10.72
N GLY A 200 2.40 14.84 11.80
CA GLY A 200 1.86 14.91 13.16
C GLY A 200 2.83 15.55 14.16
N LYS A 201 2.32 15.79 15.35
CA LYS A 201 3.10 16.36 16.48
C LYS A 201 2.82 15.60 17.77
N LEU A 202 3.88 15.22 18.49
CA LEU A 202 3.84 14.58 19.81
C LEU A 202 4.66 15.40 20.79
N GLY A 203 4.01 16.20 21.66
CA GLY A 203 4.71 17.18 22.47
C GLY A 203 5.50 18.17 21.60
N ASP A 204 6.81 18.19 21.76
CA ASP A 204 7.72 19.03 20.94
C ASP A 204 8.29 18.27 19.73
N SER A 205 8.02 16.98 19.62
CA SER A 205 8.51 16.12 18.54
C SER A 205 7.58 16.14 17.34
N PHE A 206 8.14 16.06 16.12
CA PHE A 206 7.38 15.94 14.88
C PHE A 206 7.42 14.50 14.35
N VAL A 207 6.33 14.08 13.72
CA VAL A 207 6.13 12.73 13.21
C VAL A 207 5.71 12.78 11.75
N LEU A 208 6.32 11.93 10.94
CA LEU A 208 5.89 11.63 9.57
C LEU A 208 5.39 10.18 9.52
N ALA A 209 4.24 9.93 8.90
CA ALA A 209 3.69 8.59 8.77
C ALA A 209 2.93 8.42 7.46
N SER A 210 2.79 7.19 6.97
CA SER A 210 1.95 6.90 5.82
C SER A 210 0.47 7.16 6.09
N GLU A 211 -0.01 6.90 7.33
CA GLU A 211 -1.41 7.06 7.72
C GLU A 211 -1.56 7.63 9.13
N THR A 212 -2.72 8.24 9.40
CA THR A 212 -3.01 8.82 10.72
C THR A 212 -3.18 7.77 11.82
N CYS A 213 -3.56 6.53 11.52
CA CYS A 213 -3.65 5.46 12.52
C CYS A 213 -2.31 5.21 13.26
N ALA A 214 -1.17 5.53 12.61
CA ALA A 214 0.14 5.48 13.25
C ALA A 214 0.40 6.66 14.19
N LEU A 215 -0.25 7.80 13.97
CA LEU A 215 -0.24 8.92 14.90
C LEU A 215 -1.08 8.61 16.13
N ASP A 216 -2.27 8.05 15.91
CA ASP A 216 -3.25 7.74 16.95
C ASP A 216 -2.67 6.76 17.99
N ILE A 217 -1.97 5.70 17.56
CA ILE A 217 -1.42 4.70 18.48
C ILE A 217 -0.36 5.26 19.42
N ILE A 218 0.36 6.30 19.00
CA ILE A 218 1.39 6.95 19.82
C ILE A 218 0.89 8.21 20.53
N GLY A 219 -0.38 8.58 20.32
CA GLY A 219 -0.98 9.80 20.89
C GLY A 219 -0.48 11.11 20.25
N ALA A 220 0.01 11.05 19.00
CA ALA A 220 0.42 12.25 18.26
C ALA A 220 -0.79 12.95 17.62
N ALA A 221 -0.82 14.26 17.68
CA ALA A 221 -1.84 15.06 17.02
C ALA A 221 -1.56 15.15 15.51
N TYR A 222 -2.56 14.82 14.68
CA TYR A 222 -2.51 15.07 13.24
C TYR A 222 -2.47 16.59 12.96
N MET A 223 -1.53 17.01 12.14
CA MET A 223 -1.40 18.41 11.72
C MET A 223 -1.97 18.62 10.32
N ARG A 224 -1.46 17.89 9.34
CA ARG A 224 -1.89 17.96 7.94
C ARG A 224 -1.30 16.83 7.11
N ASP A 225 -1.80 16.65 5.90
CA ASP A 225 -1.10 15.88 4.86
C ASP A 225 0.11 16.65 4.34
N ILE A 226 1.14 15.94 3.88
CA ILE A 226 2.19 16.52 3.04
C ILE A 226 1.61 16.67 1.62
N GLU A 227 1.72 17.86 1.05
CA GLU A 227 1.13 18.15 -0.25
C GLU A 227 1.86 17.44 -1.41
N ALA A 228 1.20 17.31 -2.55
CA ALA A 228 1.82 16.82 -3.78
C ALA A 228 3.00 17.72 -4.18
N GLY A 229 4.15 17.11 -4.49
CA GLY A 229 5.39 17.81 -4.83
C GLY A 229 6.06 18.58 -3.69
N GLU A 230 5.58 18.38 -2.46
CA GLU A 230 6.14 19.04 -1.27
C GLU A 230 7.31 18.23 -0.70
N LEU A 231 8.35 18.96 -0.29
CA LEU A 231 9.43 18.49 0.56
C LEU A 231 9.38 19.26 1.88
N VAL A 232 9.22 18.54 2.99
CA VAL A 232 9.30 19.10 4.33
C VAL A 232 10.62 18.74 4.96
N VAL A 233 11.25 19.72 5.63
CA VAL A 233 12.44 19.55 6.46
C VAL A 233 12.05 19.81 7.90
N ILE A 234 12.38 18.89 8.77
CA ILE A 234 12.14 18.95 10.21
C ILE A 234 13.50 18.95 10.91
N ASP A 235 13.82 20.03 11.58
CA ASP A 235 15.05 20.21 12.32
C ASP A 235 14.82 20.90 13.67
N SER A 236 15.87 21.32 14.35
CA SER A 236 15.79 22.01 15.64
C SER A 236 15.07 23.36 15.60
N SER A 237 14.92 23.96 14.42
CA SER A 237 14.17 25.22 14.22
C SER A 237 12.68 24.99 13.91
N GLY A 238 12.26 23.76 13.65
CA GLY A 238 10.89 23.39 13.41
C GLY A 238 10.65 22.71 12.05
N VAL A 239 9.50 22.98 11.42
CA VAL A 239 9.08 22.41 10.15
C VAL A 239 9.16 23.46 9.06
N HIS A 240 9.92 23.18 8.02
CA HIS A 240 10.08 24.03 6.83
C HIS A 240 9.59 23.28 5.59
N SER A 241 8.87 23.96 4.73
CA SER A 241 8.27 23.38 3.51
C SER A 241 8.81 24.09 2.28
N ILE A 242 9.20 23.30 1.28
CA ILE A 242 9.59 23.77 -0.05
C ILE A 242 8.89 22.96 -1.14
N ARG A 243 8.74 23.52 -2.33
CA ARG A 243 8.13 22.89 -3.52
C ARG A 243 9.10 22.91 -4.69
N PRO A 244 10.07 21.98 -4.73
CA PRO A 244 11.17 22.05 -5.69
C PRO A 244 10.87 21.46 -7.07
N PHE A 245 9.71 20.81 -7.28
CA PHE A 245 9.45 19.96 -8.45
C PHE A 245 8.51 20.58 -9.50
N GLY A 246 8.18 21.85 -9.42
CA GLY A 246 7.21 22.46 -10.31
C GLY A 246 5.76 22.05 -9.99
N THR A 247 4.83 22.40 -10.88
CA THR A 247 3.40 22.07 -10.73
C THR A 247 3.04 20.87 -11.57
N ALA A 248 2.50 19.82 -10.92
CA ALA A 248 1.84 18.70 -11.57
C ALA A 248 0.39 18.62 -11.09
N GLU A 249 -0.47 17.97 -11.85
CA GLU A 249 -1.83 17.69 -11.40
C GLU A 249 -1.78 16.65 -10.27
N LYS A 250 -2.48 16.96 -9.19
CA LYS A 250 -2.62 16.01 -8.07
C LYS A 250 -3.40 14.79 -8.53
N ARG A 251 -2.86 13.61 -8.25
CA ARG A 251 -3.40 12.30 -8.66
C ARG A 251 -3.24 11.28 -7.55
N PHE A 252 -3.91 11.53 -6.42
CA PHE A 252 -3.87 10.61 -5.28
C PHE A 252 -4.48 9.25 -5.65
N CYS A 253 -3.87 8.15 -5.21
CA CYS A 253 -4.36 6.80 -5.49
C CYS A 253 -5.76 6.58 -4.88
N ILE A 254 -6.77 6.39 -5.72
CA ILE A 254 -8.15 6.18 -5.25
C ILE A 254 -8.32 4.83 -4.54
N PHE A 255 -7.46 3.85 -4.84
CA PHE A 255 -7.51 2.52 -4.25
C PHE A 255 -7.16 2.53 -2.74
N GLU A 256 -6.48 3.58 -2.26
CA GLU A 256 -6.27 3.80 -0.83
C GLU A 256 -7.60 3.89 -0.07
N TYR A 257 -8.62 4.56 -0.64
CA TYR A 257 -9.97 4.61 -0.04
C TYR A 257 -10.75 3.31 -0.20
N ILE A 258 -10.49 2.53 -1.23
CA ILE A 258 -11.19 1.26 -1.47
C ILE A 258 -10.70 0.18 -0.51
N TYR A 259 -9.37 0.01 -0.42
CA TYR A 259 -8.78 -1.15 0.26
C TYR A 259 -7.58 -0.82 1.17
N PHE A 260 -6.51 -0.14 0.66
CA PHE A 260 -5.21 -0.13 1.34
C PHE A 260 -5.20 0.56 2.68
N ALA A 261 -5.72 1.78 2.76
CA ALA A 261 -5.70 2.52 4.02
C ALA A 261 -6.62 1.87 5.05
N ARG A 262 -6.23 1.92 6.31
CA ARG A 262 -7.10 1.45 7.40
C ARG A 262 -8.37 2.29 7.47
N PRO A 263 -9.53 1.68 7.78
CA PRO A 263 -10.79 2.42 7.87
C PRO A 263 -10.78 3.55 8.90
N ASP A 264 -10.01 3.41 9.98
CA ASP A 264 -9.85 4.42 11.03
C ASP A 264 -8.88 5.56 10.65
N SER A 265 -8.23 5.47 9.50
CA SER A 265 -7.34 6.53 9.01
C SER A 265 -8.10 7.69 8.36
N ARG A 266 -7.44 8.86 8.41
CA ARG A 266 -7.79 10.05 7.65
C ARG A 266 -6.66 10.37 6.68
N ILE A 267 -6.98 10.52 5.40
CA ILE A 267 -6.02 10.82 4.33
C ILE A 267 -6.63 11.87 3.41
N GLU A 268 -5.84 12.84 2.97
CA GLU A 268 -6.31 13.92 2.10
C GLU A 268 -7.56 14.62 2.67
N ASN A 269 -7.54 14.84 3.98
CA ASN A 269 -8.66 15.43 4.74
C ASN A 269 -9.98 14.63 4.71
N ARG A 270 -9.96 13.35 4.28
CA ARG A 270 -11.15 12.48 4.20
C ARG A 270 -11.01 11.27 5.13
N SER A 271 -12.07 10.92 5.84
CA SER A 271 -12.17 9.65 6.58
C SER A 271 -12.28 8.50 5.59
N VAL A 272 -11.40 7.51 5.70
CA VAL A 272 -11.43 6.30 4.88
C VAL A 272 -12.71 5.52 5.12
N TYR A 273 -13.15 5.39 6.39
CA TYR A 273 -14.39 4.73 6.75
C TYR A 273 -15.60 5.33 6.04
N GLN A 274 -15.78 6.66 6.16
CA GLN A 274 -16.90 7.36 5.51
C GLN A 274 -16.82 7.31 3.98
N ALA A 275 -15.62 7.29 3.41
CA ALA A 275 -15.46 7.12 1.98
C ALA A 275 -15.98 5.74 1.54
N ARG A 276 -15.63 4.66 2.24
CA ARG A 276 -16.13 3.30 1.96
C ARG A 276 -17.64 3.17 2.16
N GLU A 277 -18.23 3.81 3.20
CA GLU A 277 -19.68 3.85 3.35
C GLU A 277 -20.37 4.51 2.15
N ARG A 278 -19.87 5.67 1.68
CA ARG A 278 -20.41 6.35 0.50
C ARG A 278 -20.24 5.51 -0.77
N ILE A 279 -19.10 4.81 -0.93
CA ILE A 279 -18.90 3.88 -2.04
C ILE A 279 -19.97 2.79 -2.01
N GLY A 280 -20.25 2.21 -0.87
CA GLY A 280 -21.30 1.20 -0.70
C GLY A 280 -22.70 1.73 -1.03
N ALA A 281 -23.03 2.97 -0.61
CA ALA A 281 -24.29 3.60 -0.93
C ALA A 281 -24.45 3.86 -2.44
N GLU A 282 -23.41 4.38 -3.12
CA GLU A 282 -23.41 4.53 -4.58
C GLU A 282 -23.56 3.19 -5.31
N LEU A 283 -22.87 2.16 -4.82
CA LEU A 283 -22.99 0.80 -5.38
C LEU A 283 -24.44 0.27 -5.26
N ALA A 284 -25.14 0.57 -4.17
CA ALA A 284 -26.55 0.20 -4.00
C ALA A 284 -27.46 0.94 -4.98
N ARG A 285 -27.21 2.23 -5.25
CA ARG A 285 -27.95 3.03 -6.23
C ARG A 285 -27.78 2.50 -7.65
N GLU A 286 -26.55 2.13 -8.02
CA GLU A 286 -26.24 1.64 -9.37
C GLU A 286 -26.62 0.17 -9.59
N ALA A 287 -26.53 -0.65 -8.56
CA ALA A 287 -26.59 -2.12 -8.69
C ALA A 287 -27.47 -2.75 -7.58
N GLY A 288 -28.61 -2.14 -7.28
CA GLY A 288 -29.59 -2.70 -6.36
C GLY A 288 -30.14 -4.04 -6.86
N VAL A 289 -30.42 -4.97 -5.94
CA VAL A 289 -31.03 -6.27 -6.22
C VAL A 289 -31.95 -6.67 -5.07
N ALA A 290 -33.04 -7.37 -5.36
CA ALA A 290 -33.95 -7.88 -4.35
C ALA A 290 -33.29 -9.02 -3.57
N ALA A 291 -33.06 -8.84 -2.28
CA ALA A 291 -32.42 -9.81 -1.41
C ALA A 291 -32.93 -9.67 0.04
N ASP A 292 -32.54 -10.61 0.89
CA ASP A 292 -33.02 -10.67 2.28
C ASP A 292 -31.97 -10.18 3.27
N ILE A 293 -30.69 -10.10 2.88
CA ILE A 293 -29.60 -9.69 3.73
C ILE A 293 -28.39 -9.20 2.94
N VAL A 294 -27.72 -8.15 3.46
CA VAL A 294 -26.39 -7.68 3.01
C VAL A 294 -25.33 -8.22 3.95
N VAL A 295 -24.34 -8.89 3.40
CA VAL A 295 -23.25 -9.54 4.13
C VAL A 295 -21.91 -9.01 3.63
N PRO A 296 -21.03 -8.49 4.49
CA PRO A 296 -19.68 -8.11 4.08
C PRO A 296 -18.79 -9.32 3.89
N VAL A 297 -17.85 -9.24 2.96
CA VAL A 297 -16.64 -10.06 3.00
C VAL A 297 -15.67 -9.39 3.99
N PRO A 298 -15.38 -10.01 5.14
CA PRO A 298 -14.59 -9.36 6.18
C PRO A 298 -13.08 -9.38 5.86
N ASP A 299 -12.30 -8.34 6.32
CA ASP A 299 -12.79 -7.16 7.06
C ASP A 299 -13.02 -5.96 6.11
N SER A 300 -12.45 -5.98 4.91
CA SER A 300 -12.39 -4.86 3.94
C SER A 300 -13.77 -4.40 3.46
N GLY A 301 -14.68 -5.34 3.22
CA GLY A 301 -16.03 -5.06 2.73
C GLY A 301 -16.98 -4.49 3.77
N VAL A 302 -16.63 -4.46 5.07
CA VAL A 302 -17.57 -4.09 6.15
C VAL A 302 -18.15 -2.68 6.00
N PRO A 303 -17.35 -1.60 5.85
CA PRO A 303 -17.93 -0.25 5.75
C PRO A 303 -18.77 -0.06 4.47
N ALA A 304 -18.35 -0.65 3.35
CA ALA A 304 -19.10 -0.59 2.10
C ALA A 304 -20.44 -1.35 2.22
N ALA A 305 -20.46 -2.51 2.88
CA ALA A 305 -21.69 -3.27 3.13
C ALA A 305 -22.66 -2.50 4.04
N ILE A 306 -22.16 -1.77 5.03
CA ILE A 306 -22.98 -0.89 5.88
C ILE A 306 -23.63 0.20 5.03
N GLY A 307 -22.85 0.90 4.19
CA GLY A 307 -23.37 1.91 3.28
C GLY A 307 -24.37 1.35 2.27
N TYR A 308 -24.08 0.18 1.70
CA TYR A 308 -25.01 -0.51 0.78
C TYR A 308 -26.33 -0.87 1.47
N ALA A 309 -26.28 -1.44 2.68
CA ALA A 309 -27.47 -1.82 3.44
C ALA A 309 -28.33 -0.60 3.81
N ALA A 310 -27.70 0.48 4.26
CA ALA A 310 -28.38 1.72 4.61
C ALA A 310 -29.12 2.33 3.41
N GLU A 311 -28.51 2.34 2.23
CA GLU A 311 -29.09 2.91 1.01
C GLU A 311 -30.18 2.01 0.40
N SER A 312 -29.94 0.70 0.36
CA SER A 312 -30.88 -0.27 -0.25
C SER A 312 -32.07 -0.60 0.65
N GLY A 313 -32.00 -0.33 1.96
CA GLY A 313 -32.97 -0.78 2.94
C GLY A 313 -32.95 -2.28 3.25
N VAL A 314 -32.03 -3.04 2.65
CA VAL A 314 -31.85 -4.47 2.94
C VAL A 314 -31.06 -4.64 4.26
N PRO A 315 -31.52 -5.49 5.21
CA PRO A 315 -30.84 -5.64 6.50
C PRO A 315 -29.37 -6.06 6.38
N PHE A 316 -28.51 -5.43 7.16
CA PHE A 316 -27.10 -5.85 7.31
C PHE A 316 -26.96 -7.02 8.29
N GLY A 317 -26.04 -7.96 8.01
CA GLY A 317 -25.70 -9.03 8.93
C GLY A 317 -24.33 -9.64 8.70
N LEU A 318 -23.68 -10.06 9.78
CA LEU A 318 -22.38 -10.76 9.74
C LEU A 318 -22.58 -12.24 9.38
N GLY A 319 -22.89 -12.49 8.11
CA GLY A 319 -23.06 -13.85 7.58
C GLY A 319 -21.73 -14.59 7.36
N ILE A 320 -20.61 -13.87 7.33
CA ILE A 320 -19.25 -14.41 7.28
C ILE A 320 -18.48 -13.87 8.47
N ILE A 321 -17.81 -14.75 9.19
CA ILE A 321 -16.99 -14.42 10.37
C ILE A 321 -15.53 -14.75 10.06
N ARG A 322 -14.63 -13.78 10.27
CA ARG A 322 -13.19 -14.00 10.20
C ARG A 322 -12.67 -14.61 11.50
N ASN A 323 -11.83 -15.63 11.38
CA ASN A 323 -11.11 -16.19 12.52
C ASN A 323 -9.81 -15.39 12.76
N HIS A 324 -9.79 -14.57 13.80
CA HIS A 324 -8.63 -13.73 14.15
C HIS A 324 -7.46 -14.52 14.78
N TYR A 325 -7.68 -15.78 15.19
CA TYR A 325 -6.66 -16.63 15.82
C TYR A 325 -5.87 -17.47 14.81
N VAL A 326 -6.28 -17.51 13.55
CA VAL A 326 -5.52 -18.18 12.48
C VAL A 326 -4.42 -17.23 12.01
N GLY A 327 -3.24 -17.34 12.61
CA GLY A 327 -2.02 -16.72 12.12
C GLY A 327 -1.52 -17.39 10.84
N ARG A 328 -0.59 -16.76 10.12
CA ARG A 328 0.06 -17.28 8.90
C ARG A 328 0.99 -18.50 9.13
N THR A 329 0.96 -19.13 10.29
CA THR A 329 1.91 -20.16 10.75
C THR A 329 1.51 -21.61 10.43
N PHE A 330 0.39 -21.85 9.76
CA PHE A 330 0.05 -23.21 9.34
C PHE A 330 0.73 -23.54 8.00
N ILE A 331 1.79 -24.35 8.07
CA ILE A 331 2.42 -25.00 6.90
C ILE A 331 1.45 -26.07 6.41
N GLU A 332 0.92 -25.89 5.22
CA GLU A 332 -0.02 -26.81 4.60
C GLU A 332 0.72 -27.80 3.69
N PRO A 333 0.83 -29.09 4.08
CA PRO A 333 1.64 -30.06 3.35
C PRO A 333 0.96 -30.63 2.07
N THR A 334 -0.34 -30.35 1.82
CA THR A 334 -1.07 -30.92 0.68
C THR A 334 -2.06 -29.93 0.09
N ASP A 335 -2.38 -30.08 -1.24
CA ASP A 335 -3.38 -29.24 -1.92
C ASP A 335 -4.78 -29.33 -1.31
N HIS A 336 -5.13 -30.46 -0.70
CA HIS A 336 -6.41 -30.63 0.00
C HIS A 336 -6.49 -29.72 1.24
N ILE A 337 -5.40 -29.55 1.97
CA ILE A 337 -5.33 -28.66 3.15
C ILE A 337 -5.30 -27.21 2.73
N ARG A 338 -4.64 -26.86 1.60
CA ARG A 338 -4.69 -25.48 1.03
C ARG A 338 -6.12 -25.03 0.72
N ASN A 339 -6.97 -25.92 0.21
CA ASN A 339 -8.38 -25.62 -0.01
C ASN A 339 -9.17 -25.38 1.29
N LEU A 340 -8.68 -25.90 2.43
CA LEU A 340 -9.21 -25.59 3.75
C LEU A 340 -8.72 -24.23 4.30
N GLY A 341 -7.66 -23.63 3.71
CA GLY A 341 -7.07 -22.39 4.19
C GLY A 341 -8.05 -21.21 4.21
N VAL A 342 -8.93 -21.08 3.21
CA VAL A 342 -10.00 -20.06 3.22
C VAL A 342 -11.02 -20.38 4.32
N LYS A 343 -11.38 -21.65 4.53
CA LYS A 343 -12.27 -22.09 5.62
C LYS A 343 -11.66 -21.87 7.00
N LEU A 344 -10.34 -21.87 7.13
CA LEU A 344 -9.66 -21.54 8.37
C LEU A 344 -9.73 -20.05 8.68
N LYS A 345 -9.63 -19.20 7.64
CA LYS A 345 -9.68 -17.73 7.78
C LYS A 345 -11.12 -17.22 7.91
N HIS A 346 -12.09 -17.80 7.19
CA HIS A 346 -13.48 -17.35 7.12
C HIS A 346 -14.44 -18.51 7.34
N ASN A 347 -15.50 -18.26 8.10
CA ASN A 347 -16.58 -19.21 8.31
C ASN A 347 -17.93 -18.59 8.04
N ALA A 348 -18.76 -19.26 7.22
CA ALA A 348 -20.12 -18.83 6.94
C ALA A 348 -21.05 -19.22 8.09
N ASN A 349 -21.89 -18.28 8.52
CA ASN A 349 -22.85 -18.48 9.59
C ASN A 349 -24.19 -19.00 9.02
N ALA A 350 -24.38 -20.32 9.02
CA ALA A 350 -25.58 -20.95 8.47
C ALA A 350 -26.89 -20.46 9.14
N SER A 351 -26.87 -20.08 10.43
CA SER A 351 -28.05 -19.57 11.13
C SER A 351 -28.54 -18.22 10.58
N ILE A 352 -27.64 -17.47 9.92
CA ILE A 352 -27.94 -16.19 9.30
C ILE A 352 -28.25 -16.35 7.81
N LEU A 353 -27.62 -17.29 7.12
CA LEU A 353 -27.63 -17.41 5.66
C LEU A 353 -28.65 -18.40 5.11
N ALA A 354 -29.02 -19.45 5.88
CA ALA A 354 -29.87 -20.53 5.39
C ALA A 354 -31.23 -20.01 4.89
N GLY A 355 -31.59 -20.39 3.67
CA GLY A 355 -32.86 -20.04 3.04
C GLY A 355 -32.96 -18.60 2.55
N LYS A 356 -31.87 -17.81 2.58
CA LYS A 356 -31.88 -16.37 2.21
C LYS A 356 -31.23 -16.14 0.85
N ARG A 357 -31.70 -15.08 0.20
CA ARG A 357 -31.04 -14.41 -0.91
C ARG A 357 -30.03 -13.42 -0.32
N VAL A 358 -28.75 -13.58 -0.63
CA VAL A 358 -27.65 -12.88 0.02
C VAL A 358 -26.99 -11.92 -0.95
N ILE A 359 -26.81 -10.67 -0.54
CA ILE A 359 -25.88 -9.74 -1.18
C ILE A 359 -24.54 -9.83 -0.47
N LEU A 360 -23.48 -10.26 -1.14
CA LEU A 360 -22.11 -10.21 -0.68
C LEU A 360 -21.45 -8.92 -1.16
N VAL A 361 -20.94 -8.10 -0.24
CA VAL A 361 -20.21 -6.88 -0.57
C VAL A 361 -18.72 -7.09 -0.29
N ASP A 362 -17.89 -6.90 -1.33
CA ASP A 362 -16.44 -6.99 -1.26
C ASP A 362 -15.77 -5.75 -1.85
N ASP A 363 -14.48 -5.55 -1.60
CA ASP A 363 -13.74 -4.40 -2.10
C ASP A 363 -13.36 -4.54 -3.58
N SER A 364 -12.83 -5.68 -4.00
CA SER A 364 -12.30 -5.90 -5.35
C SER A 364 -12.30 -7.38 -5.76
N ILE A 365 -12.22 -7.63 -7.06
CA ILE A 365 -11.90 -8.95 -7.63
C ILE A 365 -10.67 -8.80 -8.53
N VAL A 366 -9.63 -9.61 -8.25
CA VAL A 366 -8.37 -9.59 -9.00
C VAL A 366 -8.29 -10.82 -9.92
N ARG A 367 -8.18 -12.03 -9.36
CA ARG A 367 -8.14 -13.31 -10.09
C ARG A 367 -9.45 -14.11 -10.00
N GLY A 368 -10.30 -13.80 -9.02
CA GLY A 368 -11.59 -14.44 -8.76
C GLY A 368 -11.54 -15.73 -7.95
N THR A 369 -10.35 -16.20 -7.56
CA THR A 369 -10.20 -17.45 -6.80
C THR A 369 -10.80 -17.37 -5.40
N THR A 370 -10.56 -16.28 -4.68
CA THR A 370 -11.13 -16.02 -3.35
C THR A 370 -12.64 -15.84 -3.43
N SER A 371 -13.12 -15.05 -4.38
CA SER A 371 -14.55 -14.80 -4.57
C SER A 371 -15.31 -16.10 -4.87
N THR A 372 -14.74 -17.01 -5.68
CA THR A 372 -15.32 -18.33 -5.95
C THR A 372 -15.49 -19.14 -4.66
N LYS A 373 -14.43 -19.22 -3.84
CA LYS A 373 -14.46 -19.96 -2.58
C LYS A 373 -15.45 -19.36 -1.55
N ILE A 374 -15.59 -18.04 -1.53
CA ILE A 374 -16.53 -17.33 -0.65
C ILE A 374 -17.97 -17.60 -1.09
N VAL A 375 -18.28 -17.47 -2.38
CA VAL A 375 -19.61 -17.77 -2.93
C VAL A 375 -19.99 -19.22 -2.64
N GLU A 376 -19.08 -20.17 -2.89
CA GLU A 376 -19.29 -21.60 -2.60
C GLU A 376 -19.55 -21.85 -1.12
N MET A 377 -18.78 -21.22 -0.23
CA MET A 377 -18.95 -21.33 1.23
C MET A 377 -20.32 -20.81 1.69
N VAL A 378 -20.78 -19.70 1.16
CA VAL A 378 -22.09 -19.10 1.48
C VAL A 378 -23.24 -19.99 0.96
N ARG A 379 -23.10 -20.58 -0.22
CA ARG A 379 -24.07 -21.57 -0.76
C ARG A 379 -24.10 -22.83 0.10
N GLN A 380 -22.96 -23.37 0.53
CA GLN A 380 -22.88 -24.51 1.44
C GLN A 380 -23.56 -24.24 2.79
N ALA A 381 -23.56 -22.98 3.25
CA ALA A 381 -24.29 -22.54 4.43
C ALA A 381 -25.82 -22.39 4.23
N GLY A 382 -26.35 -22.71 3.03
CA GLY A 382 -27.76 -22.79 2.72
C GLY A 382 -28.36 -21.53 2.10
N ALA A 383 -27.57 -20.57 1.60
CA ALA A 383 -28.10 -19.45 0.82
C ALA A 383 -28.76 -19.92 -0.47
N THR A 384 -29.92 -19.34 -0.80
CA THR A 384 -30.70 -19.70 -2.01
C THR A 384 -30.23 -18.95 -3.23
N GLU A 385 -29.81 -17.70 -3.07
CA GLU A 385 -29.19 -16.87 -4.09
C GLU A 385 -27.99 -16.11 -3.48
N VAL A 386 -26.97 -15.87 -4.31
CA VAL A 386 -25.76 -15.12 -3.93
C VAL A 386 -25.46 -14.06 -4.98
N HIS A 387 -25.64 -12.80 -4.62
CA HIS A 387 -25.40 -11.64 -5.46
C HIS A 387 -24.13 -10.93 -5.02
N MET A 388 -23.10 -10.90 -5.86
CA MET A 388 -21.82 -10.25 -5.55
C MET A 388 -21.86 -8.78 -5.95
N ARG A 389 -21.44 -7.89 -5.05
CA ARG A 389 -21.39 -6.42 -5.23
C ARG A 389 -20.01 -5.93 -4.85
N ILE A 390 -19.30 -5.37 -5.81
CA ILE A 390 -17.89 -4.98 -5.65
C ILE A 390 -17.77 -3.46 -5.56
N SER A 391 -17.16 -2.99 -4.48
CA SER A 391 -17.01 -1.57 -4.18
C SER A 391 -15.85 -0.88 -4.89
N SER A 392 -15.20 -1.57 -5.86
CA SER A 392 -14.32 -0.96 -6.87
C SER A 392 -14.88 -1.15 -8.27
N PRO A 393 -14.47 -0.35 -9.26
CA PRO A 393 -14.61 -0.71 -10.66
C PRO A 393 -13.80 -1.97 -11.01
N PRO A 394 -14.07 -2.64 -12.16
CA PRO A 394 -13.30 -3.79 -12.59
C PRO A 394 -11.81 -3.46 -12.77
N THR A 395 -10.92 -4.18 -12.08
CA THR A 395 -9.47 -4.02 -12.18
C THR A 395 -8.97 -4.66 -13.47
N ARG A 396 -8.67 -3.85 -14.48
CA ARG A 396 -8.30 -4.29 -15.83
C ARG A 396 -6.83 -4.11 -16.18
N HIS A 397 -6.11 -3.28 -15.44
CA HIS A 397 -4.73 -2.88 -15.70
C HIS A 397 -3.87 -3.07 -14.46
N SER A 398 -2.60 -3.46 -14.67
CA SER A 398 -1.63 -3.58 -13.59
C SER A 398 -1.23 -2.21 -13.04
N CYS A 399 -0.92 -2.14 -11.76
CA CYS A 399 -0.35 -0.94 -11.14
C CYS A 399 1.18 -0.91 -11.36
N PHE A 400 1.73 0.31 -11.55
CA PHE A 400 3.17 0.55 -11.66
C PHE A 400 3.67 1.57 -10.62
N TYR A 401 2.82 1.92 -9.65
CA TYR A 401 3.07 2.97 -8.66
C TYR A 401 3.17 2.44 -7.23
N GLY A 402 3.55 1.16 -7.10
CA GLY A 402 3.89 0.55 -5.81
C GLY A 402 2.89 -0.47 -5.29
N ILE A 403 1.78 -0.76 -6.00
CA ILE A 403 0.90 -1.88 -5.67
C ILE A 403 1.35 -3.11 -6.45
N ASP A 404 1.56 -4.24 -5.76
CA ASP A 404 1.81 -5.51 -6.41
C ASP A 404 0.51 -6.02 -7.03
N THR A 405 0.41 -5.90 -8.34
CA THR A 405 -0.68 -6.45 -9.13
C THR A 405 -0.17 -7.56 -10.03
N PRO A 406 -0.96 -8.62 -10.26
CA PRO A 406 -0.60 -9.61 -11.26
C PRO A 406 -0.36 -8.99 -12.64
N GLU A 407 0.35 -9.71 -13.49
CA GLU A 407 0.41 -9.39 -14.93
C GLU A 407 -1.01 -9.23 -15.47
N GLN A 408 -1.19 -8.27 -16.37
CA GLN A 408 -2.51 -7.85 -16.86
C GLN A 408 -3.34 -9.03 -17.42
N GLU A 409 -2.68 -10.01 -18.06
CA GLU A 409 -3.28 -11.22 -18.62
C GLU A 409 -3.86 -12.15 -17.53
N LYS A 410 -3.47 -11.99 -16.28
CA LYS A 410 -3.96 -12.78 -15.13
C LYS A 410 -5.13 -12.10 -14.41
N LEU A 411 -5.42 -10.83 -14.73
CA LEU A 411 -6.55 -10.11 -14.16
C LEU A 411 -7.88 -10.65 -14.75
N LEU A 412 -8.81 -11.00 -13.86
CA LEU A 412 -10.09 -11.58 -14.28
C LEU A 412 -10.89 -10.64 -15.19
N ALA A 413 -10.95 -9.35 -14.82
CA ALA A 413 -11.68 -8.33 -15.59
C ALA A 413 -10.99 -7.91 -16.89
N HIS A 414 -9.72 -8.31 -17.12
CA HIS A 414 -9.05 -8.16 -18.40
C HIS A 414 -9.46 -9.27 -19.38
N ARG A 415 -9.77 -10.46 -18.85
CA ARG A 415 -10.05 -11.67 -19.63
C ARG A 415 -11.52 -11.89 -19.93
N TYR A 416 -12.41 -11.45 -19.05
CA TYR A 416 -13.84 -11.81 -19.05
C TYR A 416 -14.72 -10.57 -18.92
N SER A 417 -15.92 -10.64 -19.52
CA SER A 417 -17.02 -9.72 -19.24
C SER A 417 -17.55 -9.93 -17.81
N VAL A 418 -18.33 -8.98 -17.31
CA VAL A 418 -18.91 -9.08 -15.96
C VAL A 418 -19.83 -10.30 -15.84
N GLU A 419 -20.58 -10.62 -16.90
CA GLU A 419 -21.46 -11.78 -16.96
C GLU A 419 -20.67 -13.11 -16.94
N GLU A 420 -19.54 -13.15 -17.63
CA GLU A 420 -18.63 -14.32 -17.61
C GLU A 420 -17.95 -14.45 -16.25
N MET A 421 -17.55 -13.33 -15.64
CA MET A 421 -17.01 -13.31 -14.29
C MET A 421 -18.02 -13.82 -13.25
N ALA A 422 -19.30 -13.42 -13.35
CA ALA A 422 -20.37 -13.93 -12.48
C ALA A 422 -20.47 -15.47 -12.56
N LYS A 423 -20.45 -16.01 -13.77
CA LYS A 423 -20.45 -17.47 -14.00
C LYS A 423 -19.19 -18.14 -13.44
N PHE A 424 -18.02 -17.51 -13.64
CA PHE A 424 -16.74 -18.03 -13.15
C PHE A 424 -16.72 -18.18 -11.63
N ILE A 425 -17.20 -17.15 -10.89
CA ILE A 425 -17.24 -17.18 -9.42
C ILE A 425 -18.46 -17.93 -8.87
N GLY A 426 -19.41 -18.35 -9.70
CA GLY A 426 -20.62 -19.09 -9.30
C GLY A 426 -21.71 -18.22 -8.63
N ALA A 427 -21.68 -16.90 -8.84
CA ALA A 427 -22.69 -15.98 -8.33
C ALA A 427 -23.92 -15.89 -9.25
N ASP A 428 -25.11 -15.66 -8.67
CA ASP A 428 -26.35 -15.44 -9.44
C ASP A 428 -26.34 -14.09 -10.17
N SER A 429 -25.67 -13.09 -9.60
CA SER A 429 -25.32 -11.84 -10.27
C SER A 429 -24.05 -11.22 -9.71
N LEU A 430 -23.34 -10.49 -10.57
CA LEU A 430 -22.17 -9.70 -10.21
C LEU A 430 -22.34 -8.28 -10.74
N ALA A 431 -22.03 -7.31 -9.91
CA ALA A 431 -21.91 -5.91 -10.33
C ALA A 431 -20.78 -5.21 -9.58
N PHE A 432 -20.17 -4.26 -10.25
CA PHE A 432 -19.14 -3.36 -9.75
C PHE A 432 -19.72 -1.95 -9.67
N ILE A 433 -19.19 -1.13 -8.77
CA ILE A 433 -19.44 0.31 -8.86
C ILE A 433 -18.85 0.84 -10.18
N SER A 434 -19.54 1.78 -10.82
CA SER A 434 -18.97 2.47 -11.98
C SER A 434 -17.83 3.41 -11.56
N ILE A 435 -16.97 3.79 -12.53
CA ILE A 435 -15.92 4.78 -12.26
C ILE A 435 -16.55 6.13 -11.84
N ASP A 436 -17.64 6.53 -12.46
CA ASP A 436 -18.34 7.75 -12.10
C ASP A 436 -19.02 7.65 -10.72
N GLY A 437 -19.58 6.49 -10.37
CA GLY A 437 -20.10 6.21 -9.03
C GLY A 437 -19.03 6.31 -7.95
N LEU A 438 -17.84 5.79 -8.25
CA LEU A 438 -16.69 5.91 -7.34
C LEU A 438 -16.29 7.38 -7.14
N TYR A 439 -16.27 8.19 -8.20
CA TYR A 439 -15.98 9.62 -8.12
C TYR A 439 -17.10 10.37 -7.37
N ARG A 440 -18.38 10.03 -7.57
CA ARG A 440 -19.50 10.60 -6.77
C ARG A 440 -19.35 10.29 -5.27
N ALA A 441 -18.96 9.07 -4.93
CA ALA A 441 -18.67 8.70 -3.54
C ALA A 441 -17.53 9.54 -2.94
N MET A 442 -16.58 9.99 -3.77
CA MET A 442 -15.52 10.90 -3.37
C MET A 442 -15.92 12.39 -3.36
N GLY A 443 -17.16 12.71 -3.71
CA GLY A 443 -17.69 14.09 -3.69
C GLY A 443 -17.52 14.86 -5.00
N GLU A 444 -17.12 14.18 -6.07
CA GLU A 444 -17.08 14.71 -7.43
C GLU A 444 -18.42 14.43 -8.15
N THR A 445 -18.67 15.10 -9.27
CA THR A 445 -19.88 14.82 -10.06
C THR A 445 -19.71 13.53 -10.89
N ALA A 446 -18.58 13.38 -11.54
CA ALA A 446 -18.15 12.23 -12.33
C ALA A 446 -16.63 12.32 -12.54
N ARG A 447 -16.03 11.30 -13.18
CA ARG A 447 -14.64 11.37 -13.63
C ARG A 447 -14.53 12.36 -14.79
N ASP A 448 -13.65 13.38 -14.66
CA ASP A 448 -13.24 14.21 -15.79
C ASP A 448 -12.05 13.52 -16.50
N PRO A 449 -12.21 13.02 -17.72
CA PRO A 449 -11.11 12.36 -18.44
C PRO A 449 -9.95 13.29 -18.79
N ALA A 450 -10.18 14.60 -18.90
CA ALA A 450 -9.15 15.59 -19.20
C ALA A 450 -8.32 15.95 -17.93
N HIS A 451 -8.98 16.02 -16.78
CA HIS A 451 -8.39 16.39 -15.50
C HIS A 451 -8.87 15.47 -14.36
N PRO A 452 -8.55 14.16 -14.37
CA PRO A 452 -8.95 13.26 -13.32
C PRO A 452 -8.34 13.68 -11.97
N GLN A 453 -9.14 13.66 -10.91
CA GLN A 453 -8.72 14.10 -9.57
C GLN A 453 -7.93 13.04 -8.81
N PHE A 454 -7.98 11.78 -9.30
CA PHE A 454 -7.32 10.63 -8.67
C PHE A 454 -6.49 9.82 -9.68
N CYS A 455 -5.51 9.07 -9.19
CA CYS A 455 -4.94 7.96 -9.92
C CYS A 455 -5.89 6.78 -9.85
N ASP A 456 -6.49 6.43 -10.97
CA ASP A 456 -7.43 5.32 -11.18
C ASP A 456 -6.96 4.37 -12.30
N ALA A 457 -5.65 4.39 -12.57
CA ALA A 457 -5.03 3.70 -13.70
C ALA A 457 -5.29 2.18 -13.73
N CYS A 458 -5.43 1.53 -12.54
CA CYS A 458 -5.77 0.11 -12.45
C CYS A 458 -7.17 -0.21 -13.06
N PHE A 459 -8.06 0.77 -13.15
CA PHE A 459 -9.39 0.64 -13.75
C PHE A 459 -9.43 1.14 -15.18
N THR A 460 -8.79 2.28 -15.47
CA THR A 460 -8.92 3.04 -16.73
C THR A 460 -7.76 2.85 -17.71
N GLY A 461 -6.56 2.49 -17.23
CA GLY A 461 -5.32 2.51 -18.00
C GLY A 461 -4.73 3.92 -18.21
N ASP A 462 -5.29 4.95 -17.55
CA ASP A 462 -4.81 6.33 -17.61
C ASP A 462 -3.73 6.55 -16.53
N TYR A 463 -2.48 6.34 -16.92
CA TYR A 463 -1.32 6.46 -16.02
C TYR A 463 -0.82 7.90 -15.95
N PRO A 464 -0.89 8.58 -14.78
CA PRO A 464 -0.48 9.98 -14.63
C PRO A 464 1.02 10.22 -14.77
N ILE A 465 1.85 9.19 -14.59
CA ILE A 465 3.31 9.26 -14.67
C ILE A 465 3.78 8.28 -15.74
N SER A 466 4.78 8.69 -16.54
CA SER A 466 5.36 7.86 -17.61
C SER A 466 5.84 6.50 -17.10
N LEU A 467 5.64 5.46 -17.90
CA LEU A 467 6.09 4.08 -17.59
C LEU A 467 7.39 3.77 -18.35
N THR A 468 8.40 4.61 -18.18
CA THR A 468 9.65 4.63 -18.97
C THR A 468 10.34 3.27 -19.06
N ASP A 469 10.46 2.53 -17.94
CA ASP A 469 11.12 1.22 -17.93
C ASP A 469 10.30 0.15 -18.67
N ARG A 470 8.96 0.22 -18.62
CA ARG A 470 8.05 -0.68 -19.35
C ARG A 470 8.14 -0.44 -20.85
N ASP A 471 8.08 0.82 -21.26
CA ASP A 471 8.10 1.19 -22.68
C ASP A 471 9.43 0.80 -23.33
N GLN A 472 10.54 0.92 -22.60
CA GLN A 472 11.85 0.45 -23.06
C GLN A 472 11.95 -1.07 -23.16
N ARG A 473 11.33 -1.84 -22.25
CA ARG A 473 11.27 -3.31 -22.35
C ARG A 473 10.52 -3.74 -23.60
N ALA A 474 9.42 -3.09 -23.94
CA ALA A 474 8.64 -3.36 -25.14
C ALA A 474 9.43 -3.12 -26.44
N THR A 475 10.36 -2.17 -26.43
CA THR A 475 11.17 -1.79 -27.61
C THR A 475 12.52 -2.54 -27.69
N GLN A 476 13.00 -3.14 -26.58
CA GLN A 476 14.32 -3.82 -26.51
C GLN A 476 14.24 -5.11 -25.65
N PRO A 477 13.54 -6.16 -26.10
CA PRO A 477 13.33 -7.37 -25.28
C PRO A 477 14.62 -8.14 -24.97
N GLU A 478 15.67 -8.06 -25.79
CA GLU A 478 16.94 -8.82 -25.60
C GLU A 478 17.76 -8.38 -24.38
N LEU A 479 17.57 -7.16 -23.87
CA LEU A 479 18.30 -6.65 -22.70
C LEU A 479 17.76 -7.17 -21.36
N THR A 480 16.54 -7.67 -21.34
CA THR A 480 15.88 -8.22 -20.14
C THR A 480 16.51 -9.55 -19.73
N LEU A 481 16.84 -10.42 -20.68
CA LEU A 481 17.42 -11.75 -20.46
C LEU A 481 18.82 -11.74 -19.81
N MET A 482 19.59 -10.66 -19.93
CA MET A 482 20.91 -10.54 -19.32
C MET A 482 20.88 -10.31 -17.79
N PHE A 483 19.78 -9.82 -17.25
CA PHE A 483 19.64 -9.51 -15.81
C PHE A 483 18.82 -10.54 -15.06
N GLU A 484 17.86 -11.20 -15.70
CA GLU A 484 17.04 -12.26 -15.11
C GLU A 484 17.76 -13.62 -15.05
N SER A 485 18.75 -13.88 -15.92
CA SER A 485 19.51 -15.14 -15.93
C SER A 485 20.65 -15.21 -14.90
N ARG A 486 20.79 -14.22 -14.01
CA ARG A 486 21.83 -14.19 -12.94
C ARG A 486 21.24 -14.01 -11.54
N ALA A 487 19.93 -14.23 -11.35
CA ALA A 487 19.26 -14.28 -10.05
C ALA A 487 19.18 -15.72 -9.54
#